data_c170789b51ddf8548a1a93e6d638d07d
#
_entry.id   c170789b51ddf8548a1a93e6d638d07d
#
_cell.length_a   1.000
_cell.length_b   1.000
_cell.length_c   1.000
_cell.angle_alpha   90.00
_cell.angle_beta   90.00
_cell.angle_gamma   90.00
#
_symmetry.space_group_name_H-M   'P 1'
#
loop_
_entity.id
_entity.type
_entity.pdbx_description
1 polymer ?
#
loop_
_entity_poly.entity_id
_entity_poly.type
_entity_poly.pdbx_seq_one_letter_code
_entity_poly.pdbx_strand_id
1 'polypeptide(L)'
;MYLHIVVKDISKYNKEFDENIKNIQKKIPSVLKMWDDASFEEFIKEKDSVSYACFKKLNKNIGAMVSDYIRYNVLYYFGGVYLDIKSCVKQDWSTFLSFKEPQSLHVFEWDCKDFYEYVNWFIICNEKNVAMKEVIDTINKKIVNWDTDTKYVLSQYRTTKQKVLHFCGPRLFTEVCKQYLRGKAVVVHSNAERKKNL
;
A
#
# COMPACT_ATOMS: atom_id res chain seq x y z
N MET A 1 15.78 -4.18 -6.55
CA MET A 1 14.38 -3.82 -6.23
C MET A 1 13.91 -4.64 -5.04
N TYR A 2 13.00 -4.11 -4.24
CA TYR A 2 12.43 -4.80 -3.09
C TYR A 2 11.02 -5.31 -3.39
N LEU A 3 10.68 -6.48 -2.80
CA LEU A 3 9.32 -6.98 -2.67
C LEU A 3 8.91 -6.83 -1.19
N HIS A 4 7.94 -5.98 -0.92
CA HIS A 4 7.44 -5.74 0.43
C HIS A 4 6.18 -6.56 0.68
N ILE A 5 6.16 -7.27 1.81
CA ILE A 5 5.01 -8.02 2.31
C ILE A 5 4.80 -7.63 3.77
N VAL A 6 3.55 -7.35 4.14
CA VAL A 6 3.17 -7.07 5.53
C VAL A 6 2.51 -8.31 6.12
N VAL A 7 2.98 -8.72 7.29
CA VAL A 7 2.44 -9.83 8.08
C VAL A 7 2.08 -9.35 9.48
N LYS A 8 1.29 -10.12 10.20
CA LYS A 8 0.89 -9.74 11.56
C LYS A 8 2.05 -9.79 12.55
N ASP A 9 2.90 -10.80 12.42
CA ASP A 9 4.02 -11.08 13.32
C ASP A 9 5.03 -11.96 12.56
N ILE A 10 6.22 -11.44 12.32
CA ILE A 10 7.27 -12.16 11.58
C ILE A 10 7.74 -13.40 12.35
N SER A 11 7.80 -13.32 13.68
CA SER A 11 8.26 -14.45 14.52
C SER A 11 7.29 -15.64 14.50
N LYS A 12 6.02 -15.39 14.21
CA LYS A 12 4.94 -16.38 14.11
C LYS A 12 4.49 -16.63 12.67
N TYR A 13 5.31 -16.18 11.72
CA TYR A 13 5.01 -16.36 10.32
C TYR A 13 4.84 -17.84 9.99
N ASN A 14 3.66 -18.19 9.45
CA ASN A 14 3.38 -19.53 9.00
C ASN A 14 4.00 -19.74 7.60
N LYS A 15 4.85 -20.75 7.48
CA LYS A 15 5.53 -21.11 6.21
C LYS A 15 4.58 -21.57 5.09
N GLU A 16 3.27 -21.65 5.35
CA GLU A 16 2.28 -22.00 4.33
C GLU A 16 2.32 -21.09 3.08
N PHE A 17 2.83 -19.86 3.25
CA PHE A 17 2.98 -18.90 2.15
C PHE A 17 4.36 -18.93 1.49
N ASP A 18 5.30 -19.72 1.98
CA ASP A 18 6.69 -19.74 1.45
C ASP A 18 6.72 -20.11 -0.03
N GLU A 19 5.90 -21.07 -0.44
CA GLU A 19 5.83 -21.48 -1.84
C GLU A 19 5.26 -20.36 -2.72
N ASN A 20 4.22 -19.69 -2.24
CA ASN A 20 3.65 -18.54 -2.94
C ASN A 20 4.68 -17.41 -3.08
N ILE A 21 5.40 -17.09 -2.01
CA ILE A 21 6.46 -16.06 -2.02
C ILE A 21 7.57 -16.44 -3.02
N LYS A 22 8.04 -17.68 -3.00
CA LYS A 22 9.03 -18.17 -3.97
C LYS A 22 8.53 -18.05 -5.41
N ASN A 23 7.27 -18.37 -5.66
CA ASN A 23 6.65 -18.23 -6.98
C ASN A 23 6.55 -16.77 -7.42
N ILE A 24 6.22 -15.87 -6.50
CA ILE A 24 6.21 -14.42 -6.75
C ILE A 24 7.63 -13.94 -7.08
N GLN A 25 8.64 -14.32 -6.30
CA GLN A 25 10.03 -13.89 -6.52
C GLN A 25 10.63 -14.41 -7.85
N LYS A 26 10.19 -15.58 -8.34
CA LYS A 26 10.58 -16.07 -9.68
C LYS A 26 10.05 -15.15 -10.78
N LYS A 27 8.87 -14.55 -10.58
CA LYS A 27 8.20 -13.67 -11.56
C LYS A 27 8.54 -12.19 -11.37
N ILE A 28 8.91 -11.82 -10.15
CA ILE A 28 9.33 -10.47 -9.76
C ILE A 28 10.73 -10.60 -9.13
N PRO A 29 11.81 -10.54 -9.91
CA PRO A 29 13.18 -10.63 -9.39
C PRO A 29 13.44 -9.51 -8.37
N SER A 30 13.50 -9.86 -7.08
CA SER A 30 13.51 -8.89 -5.99
C SER A 30 14.07 -9.46 -4.70
N VAL A 31 14.50 -8.56 -3.82
CA VAL A 31 14.86 -8.87 -2.44
C VAL A 31 13.61 -8.77 -1.58
N LEU A 32 13.22 -9.87 -0.93
CA LEU A 32 12.08 -9.89 -0.03
C LEU A 32 12.36 -9.06 1.24
N LYS A 33 11.43 -8.17 1.57
CA LYS A 33 11.35 -7.48 2.86
C LYS A 33 10.00 -7.76 3.50
N MET A 34 10.01 -8.47 4.60
CA MET A 34 8.81 -8.68 5.42
C MET A 34 8.74 -7.60 6.50
N TRP A 35 7.52 -7.16 6.78
CA TRP A 35 7.22 -6.12 7.75
C TRP A 35 6.11 -6.59 8.69
N ASP A 36 6.25 -6.28 9.95
CA ASP A 36 5.21 -6.32 10.97
C ASP A 36 5.21 -5.03 11.78
N ASP A 37 4.37 -4.96 12.79
CA ASP A 37 4.24 -3.76 13.63
C ASP A 37 5.56 -3.37 14.28
N ALA A 38 6.34 -4.34 14.77
CA ALA A 38 7.57 -4.09 15.50
C ALA A 38 8.69 -3.59 14.57
N SER A 39 8.94 -4.31 13.48
CA SER A 39 9.98 -3.95 12.51
C SER A 39 9.67 -2.61 11.80
N PHE A 40 8.39 -2.34 11.54
CA PHE A 40 8.00 -1.05 10.97
C PHE A 40 8.12 0.08 12.00
N GLU A 41 7.75 -0.15 13.26
CA GLU A 41 7.88 0.86 14.33
C GLU A 41 9.31 1.30 14.50
N GLU A 42 10.26 0.35 14.55
CA GLU A 42 11.70 0.63 14.64
C GLU A 42 12.17 1.47 13.45
N PHE A 43 11.82 1.04 12.24
CA PHE A 43 12.17 1.74 11.01
C PHE A 43 11.63 3.17 10.96
N ILE A 44 10.33 3.37 11.19
CA ILE A 44 9.71 4.68 11.00
C ILE A 44 10.09 5.69 12.07
N LYS A 45 10.42 5.22 13.27
CA LYS A 45 10.94 6.04 14.36
C LYS A 45 12.20 6.81 13.96
N GLU A 46 13.08 6.19 13.18
CA GLU A 46 14.31 6.82 12.70
C GLU A 46 14.10 7.71 11.48
N LYS A 47 13.07 7.44 10.67
CA LYS A 47 12.89 8.08 9.36
C LYS A 47 11.95 9.28 9.38
N ASP A 48 10.89 9.23 10.18
CA ASP A 48 9.84 10.24 10.17
C ASP A 48 9.11 10.30 11.51
N SER A 49 9.42 11.30 12.30
CA SER A 49 8.83 11.47 13.63
C SER A 49 7.32 11.70 13.59
N VAL A 50 6.79 12.33 12.53
CA VAL A 50 5.34 12.57 12.37
C VAL A 50 4.65 11.26 12.06
N SER A 51 5.15 10.51 11.08
CA SER A 51 4.60 9.19 10.74
C SER A 51 4.73 8.21 11.91
N TYR A 52 5.82 8.25 12.66
CA TYR A 52 5.97 7.45 13.89
C TYR A 52 4.89 7.79 14.92
N ALA A 53 4.69 9.07 15.23
CA ALA A 53 3.66 9.50 16.17
C ALA A 53 2.25 9.08 15.71
N CYS A 54 1.97 9.15 14.42
CA CYS A 54 0.71 8.70 13.82
C CYS A 54 0.56 7.18 13.92
N PHE A 55 1.61 6.42 13.61
CA PHE A 55 1.59 4.97 13.71
C PHE A 55 1.28 4.47 15.13
N LYS A 56 1.82 5.15 16.16
CA LYS A 56 1.53 4.85 17.58
C LYS A 56 0.06 5.04 17.94
N LYS A 57 -0.65 5.96 17.27
CA LYS A 57 -2.07 6.24 17.51
C LYS A 57 -3.02 5.28 16.77
N LEU A 58 -2.52 4.49 15.81
CA LEU A 58 -3.36 3.53 15.08
C LEU A 58 -3.87 2.42 15.98
N ASN A 59 -5.13 2.02 15.77
CA ASN A 59 -5.70 0.86 16.44
C ASN A 59 -5.10 -0.44 15.87
N LYS A 60 -4.17 -1.04 16.58
CA LYS A 60 -3.46 -2.26 16.18
C LYS A 60 -4.36 -3.50 16.04
N ASN A 61 -5.58 -3.47 16.59
CA ASN A 61 -6.57 -4.53 16.39
C ASN A 61 -7.20 -4.51 14.99
N ILE A 62 -7.03 -3.42 14.23
CA ILE A 62 -7.52 -3.30 12.85
C ILE A 62 -6.34 -3.55 11.89
N GLY A 63 -6.00 -4.82 11.70
CA GLY A 63 -4.82 -5.20 10.91
C GLY A 63 -4.80 -4.64 9.48
N ALA A 64 -5.96 -4.49 8.84
CA ALA A 64 -6.03 -3.87 7.51
C ALA A 64 -5.57 -2.40 7.53
N MET A 65 -5.96 -1.62 8.54
CA MET A 65 -5.52 -0.23 8.70
C MET A 65 -4.01 -0.13 8.91
N VAL A 66 -3.47 -1.01 9.74
CA VAL A 66 -2.03 -1.08 10.01
C VAL A 66 -1.26 -1.45 8.75
N SER A 67 -1.70 -2.50 8.03
CA SER A 67 -1.08 -2.93 6.77
C SER A 67 -1.13 -1.84 5.70
N ASP A 68 -2.25 -1.12 5.56
CA ASP A 68 -2.37 -0.01 4.62
C ASP A 68 -1.36 1.10 4.95
N TYR A 69 -1.21 1.45 6.22
CA TYR A 69 -0.26 2.48 6.64
C TYR A 69 1.19 2.07 6.38
N ILE A 70 1.55 0.83 6.73
CA ILE A 70 2.89 0.28 6.53
C ILE A 70 3.24 0.27 5.04
N ARG A 71 2.37 -0.28 4.17
CA ARG A 71 2.65 -0.43 2.72
C ARG A 71 2.97 0.90 2.04
N TYR A 72 2.26 1.97 2.37
CA TYR A 72 2.51 3.27 1.76
C TYR A 72 3.86 3.86 2.21
N ASN A 73 4.16 3.76 3.49
CA ASN A 73 5.43 4.26 4.03
C ASN A 73 6.63 3.49 3.45
N VAL A 74 6.60 2.15 3.46
CA VAL A 74 7.74 1.37 2.96
C VAL A 74 7.97 1.58 1.47
N LEU A 75 6.91 1.71 0.67
CA LEU A 75 7.02 2.05 -0.74
C LEU A 75 7.58 3.45 -0.96
N TYR A 76 7.18 4.43 -0.16
CA TYR A 76 7.73 5.78 -0.26
C TYR A 76 9.23 5.81 0.03
N TYR A 77 9.69 5.07 1.06
CA TYR A 77 11.08 5.14 1.48
C TYR A 77 12.02 4.22 0.68
N PHE A 78 11.53 3.09 0.19
CA PHE A 78 12.38 2.09 -0.48
C PHE A 78 12.02 1.86 -1.95
N GLY A 79 10.88 2.35 -2.39
CA GLY A 79 10.36 1.94 -3.69
C GLY A 79 10.13 0.44 -3.78
N GLY A 80 9.95 -0.06 -4.99
CA GLY A 80 9.78 -1.49 -5.26
C GLY A 80 8.33 -1.91 -5.42
N VAL A 81 8.03 -3.13 -5.05
CA VAL A 81 6.71 -3.76 -5.20
C VAL A 81 6.14 -4.09 -3.84
N TYR A 82 4.90 -3.71 -3.59
CA TYR A 82 4.10 -4.23 -2.50
C TYR A 82 3.10 -5.24 -3.03
N LEU A 83 2.95 -6.35 -2.32
CA LEU A 83 1.95 -7.37 -2.61
C LEU A 83 1.39 -7.94 -1.30
N ASP A 84 0.07 -8.09 -1.22
CA ASP A 84 -0.54 -8.82 -0.11
C ASP A 84 -0.13 -10.31 -0.17
N ILE A 85 0.22 -10.88 0.97
CA ILE A 85 0.80 -12.25 1.08
C ILE A 85 -0.06 -13.35 0.45
N LYS A 86 -1.38 -13.15 0.39
CA LYS A 86 -2.34 -14.08 -0.22
C LYS A 86 -2.56 -13.87 -1.72
N SER A 87 -1.94 -12.86 -2.29
CA SER A 87 -2.05 -12.57 -3.71
C SER A 87 -1.09 -13.45 -4.51
N CYS A 88 -1.40 -13.64 -5.78
CA CYS A 88 -0.52 -14.35 -6.72
C CYS A 88 -0.25 -13.49 -7.96
N VAL A 89 0.87 -13.76 -8.61
CA VAL A 89 1.29 -13.12 -9.86
C VAL A 89 1.28 -14.18 -10.95
N LYS A 90 0.58 -13.94 -12.06
CA LYS A 90 0.43 -14.93 -13.15
C LYS A 90 1.57 -14.87 -14.16
N GLN A 91 2.06 -13.67 -14.47
CA GLN A 91 3.06 -13.47 -15.51
C GLN A 91 4.41 -13.05 -14.94
N ASP A 92 5.45 -13.21 -15.76
CA ASP A 92 6.77 -12.66 -15.49
C ASP A 92 6.76 -11.14 -15.67
N TRP A 93 7.16 -10.45 -14.62
CA TRP A 93 7.21 -9.00 -14.55
C TRP A 93 8.62 -8.43 -14.73
N SER A 94 9.61 -9.25 -15.00
CA SER A 94 11.00 -8.82 -15.13
C SER A 94 11.18 -7.73 -16.20
N THR A 95 10.46 -7.85 -17.31
CA THR A 95 10.46 -6.85 -18.39
C THR A 95 9.62 -5.62 -18.11
N PHE A 96 8.53 -5.78 -17.34
CA PHE A 96 7.63 -4.68 -16.97
C PHE A 96 8.25 -3.76 -15.92
N LEU A 97 9.06 -4.32 -15.04
CA LEU A 97 9.68 -3.62 -13.91
C LEU A 97 10.92 -2.79 -14.29
N SER A 98 11.27 -2.72 -15.56
CA SER A 98 12.25 -1.75 -16.05
C SER A 98 11.63 -0.34 -16.02
N PHE A 99 11.54 0.25 -14.83
CA PHE A 99 11.05 1.61 -14.63
C PHE A 99 11.88 2.60 -15.44
N LYS A 100 11.38 2.98 -16.59
CA LYS A 100 12.05 3.97 -17.44
C LYS A 100 11.82 5.40 -16.98
N GLU A 101 10.78 5.63 -16.18
CA GLU A 101 10.42 6.99 -15.72
C GLU A 101 10.72 7.14 -14.23
N PRO A 102 11.57 8.10 -13.84
CA PRO A 102 11.82 8.42 -12.44
C PRO A 102 10.50 8.87 -11.77
N GLN A 103 10.30 8.44 -10.51
CA GLN A 103 9.17 8.80 -9.66
C GLN A 103 7.79 8.24 -10.07
N SER A 104 7.73 7.19 -10.89
CA SER A 104 6.45 6.58 -11.24
C SER A 104 5.86 5.74 -10.10
N LEU A 105 4.54 5.83 -9.99
CA LEU A 105 3.68 4.95 -9.17
C LEU A 105 2.74 4.24 -10.13
N HIS A 106 2.80 2.91 -10.17
CA HIS A 106 1.92 2.11 -11.01
C HIS A 106 0.79 1.53 -10.18
N VAL A 107 -0.42 1.81 -10.59
CA VAL A 107 -1.66 1.37 -9.95
C VAL A 107 -2.54 0.60 -10.94
N PHE A 108 -3.37 -0.29 -10.43
CA PHE A 108 -4.23 -1.14 -11.23
C PHE A 108 -5.69 -0.87 -10.89
N GLU A 109 -6.52 -0.78 -11.93
CA GLU A 109 -7.95 -0.56 -11.77
C GLU A 109 -8.64 -1.79 -11.20
N TRP A 110 -9.57 -1.54 -10.30
CA TRP A 110 -10.60 -2.46 -9.89
C TRP A 110 -11.96 -1.91 -10.30
N ASP A 111 -12.48 -2.46 -11.39
CA ASP A 111 -13.81 -2.14 -11.86
C ASP A 111 -14.83 -3.04 -11.15
N CYS A 112 -15.58 -2.44 -10.25
CA CYS A 112 -16.73 -3.02 -9.59
C CYS A 112 -18.00 -2.33 -10.09
N LYS A 113 -19.11 -3.05 -10.16
CA LYS A 113 -20.38 -2.53 -10.68
C LYS A 113 -20.82 -1.17 -10.12
N ASP A 114 -20.48 -0.92 -8.84
CA ASP A 114 -20.97 0.26 -8.12
C ASP A 114 -19.88 1.29 -7.81
N PHE A 115 -18.61 1.01 -8.07
CA PHE A 115 -17.52 1.94 -7.82
C PHE A 115 -16.24 1.58 -8.58
N TYR A 116 -15.47 2.61 -8.84
CA TYR A 116 -14.17 2.54 -9.48
C TYR A 116 -13.09 2.88 -8.46
N GLU A 117 -12.16 1.96 -8.24
CA GLU A 117 -11.02 2.20 -7.35
C GLU A 117 -9.72 1.60 -7.90
N TYR A 118 -8.58 2.09 -7.41
CA TYR A 118 -7.29 1.47 -7.63
C TYR A 118 -7.03 0.45 -6.52
N VAL A 119 -6.52 -0.73 -6.94
CA VAL A 119 -6.13 -1.73 -5.96
C VAL A 119 -4.93 -1.23 -5.15
N ASN A 120 -4.96 -1.46 -3.84
CA ASN A 120 -3.84 -1.15 -2.96
C ASN A 120 -3.14 -2.38 -2.41
N TRP A 121 -3.59 -3.57 -2.79
CA TRP A 121 -2.96 -4.84 -2.44
C TRP A 121 -1.84 -5.27 -3.41
N PHE A 122 -1.67 -4.55 -4.53
CA PHE A 122 -0.55 -4.64 -5.46
C PHE A 122 -0.20 -3.24 -5.96
N ILE A 123 1.00 -2.78 -5.60
CA ILE A 123 1.49 -1.44 -5.94
C ILE A 123 2.95 -1.57 -6.37
N ILE A 124 3.31 -0.87 -7.43
CA ILE A 124 4.70 -0.72 -7.88
C ILE A 124 5.04 0.76 -7.80
N CYS A 125 6.12 1.10 -7.10
CA CYS A 125 6.44 2.49 -6.82
C CYS A 125 7.95 2.72 -6.85
N ASN A 126 8.37 3.83 -7.42
CA ASN A 126 9.72 4.34 -7.19
C ASN A 126 9.80 5.04 -5.82
N GLU A 127 10.97 5.00 -5.22
CA GLU A 127 11.20 5.70 -3.95
C GLU A 127 10.90 7.21 -4.08
N LYS A 128 10.44 7.82 -2.98
CA LYS A 128 10.12 9.27 -2.92
C LYS A 128 9.07 9.75 -3.91
N ASN A 129 8.18 8.87 -4.37
CA ASN A 129 7.08 9.24 -5.24
C ASN A 129 6.16 10.27 -4.53
N VAL A 130 5.85 11.36 -5.22
CA VAL A 130 5.08 12.48 -4.65
C VAL A 130 3.63 12.12 -4.34
N ALA A 131 2.99 11.29 -5.16
CA ALA A 131 1.63 10.83 -4.90
C ALA A 131 1.58 9.91 -3.67
N MET A 132 2.61 9.06 -3.49
CA MET A 132 2.72 8.21 -2.30
C MET A 132 2.94 9.04 -1.03
N LYS A 133 3.74 10.12 -1.11
CA LYS A 133 3.90 11.05 0.01
C LYS A 133 2.57 11.69 0.41
N GLU A 134 1.79 12.14 -0.57
CA GLU A 134 0.48 12.75 -0.30
C GLU A 134 -0.51 11.77 0.32
N VAL A 135 -0.49 10.49 -0.07
CA VAL A 135 -1.28 9.44 0.59
C VAL A 135 -0.93 9.37 2.08
N ILE A 136 0.38 9.31 2.40
CA ILE A 136 0.86 9.26 3.79
C ILE A 136 0.44 10.51 4.55
N ASP A 137 0.66 11.70 3.98
CA ASP A 137 0.35 12.98 4.62
C ASP A 137 -1.15 13.14 4.86
N THR A 138 -1.98 12.70 3.92
CA THR A 138 -3.43 12.70 4.07
C THR A 138 -3.87 11.79 5.22
N ILE A 139 -3.28 10.60 5.35
CA ILE A 139 -3.58 9.71 6.47
C ILE A 139 -3.10 10.33 7.79
N ASN A 140 -1.89 10.89 7.82
CA ASN A 140 -1.35 11.55 9.00
C ASN A 140 -2.23 12.70 9.48
N LYS A 141 -2.69 13.57 8.56
CA LYS A 141 -3.66 14.65 8.87
C LYS A 141 -4.95 14.08 9.48
N LYS A 142 -5.49 13.00 8.91
CA LYS A 142 -6.69 12.35 9.47
C LYS A 142 -6.47 11.78 10.88
N ILE A 143 -5.28 11.25 11.16
CA ILE A 143 -4.93 10.73 12.49
C ILE A 143 -4.79 11.87 13.51
N VAL A 144 -4.13 12.97 13.12
CA VAL A 144 -3.93 14.12 13.98
C VAL A 144 -5.26 14.79 14.31
N ASN A 145 -6.16 14.90 13.32
CA ASN A 145 -7.47 15.56 13.46
C ASN A 145 -8.58 14.57 13.80
N TRP A 146 -8.26 13.44 14.46
CA TRP A 146 -9.23 12.38 14.74
C TRP A 146 -10.44 12.82 15.54
N ASP A 147 -10.25 13.69 16.52
CA ASP A 147 -11.29 14.10 17.46
C ASP A 147 -12.26 15.14 16.88
N THR A 148 -11.95 15.71 15.72
CA THR A 148 -12.77 16.72 15.04
C THR A 148 -13.45 16.13 13.80
N ASP A 149 -12.84 16.37 12.64
CA ASP A 149 -13.47 16.10 11.34
C ASP A 149 -13.47 14.62 10.97
N THR A 150 -12.38 13.92 11.29
CA THR A 150 -12.19 12.51 10.86
C THR A 150 -13.21 11.59 11.53
N LYS A 151 -13.45 11.75 12.83
CA LYS A 151 -14.43 10.94 13.56
C LYS A 151 -15.85 11.15 13.03
N TYR A 152 -16.21 12.40 12.74
CA TYR A 152 -17.49 12.74 12.14
C TYR A 152 -17.66 12.09 10.76
N VAL A 153 -16.71 12.28 9.85
CA VAL A 153 -16.77 11.69 8.50
C VAL A 153 -16.87 10.16 8.57
N LEU A 154 -16.06 9.51 9.42
CA LEU A 154 -16.10 8.07 9.56
C LEU A 154 -17.34 7.53 10.26
N SER A 155 -18.06 8.35 11.07
CA SER A 155 -19.31 7.92 11.69
C SER A 155 -20.42 7.64 10.68
N GLN A 156 -20.34 8.21 9.48
CA GLN A 156 -21.29 7.98 8.40
C GLN A 156 -21.21 6.56 7.80
N TYR A 157 -20.11 5.85 8.06
CA TYR A 157 -19.92 4.47 7.57
C TYR A 157 -20.34 3.45 8.62
N ARG A 158 -21.20 2.50 8.23
CA ARG A 158 -21.80 1.51 9.14
C ARG A 158 -20.82 0.47 9.68
N THR A 159 -19.84 0.05 8.87
CA THR A 159 -18.94 -1.06 9.21
C THR A 159 -17.50 -0.61 9.36
N THR A 160 -16.72 -1.33 10.17
CA THR A 160 -15.27 -1.11 10.30
C THR A 160 -14.57 -1.22 8.94
N LYS A 161 -14.99 -2.17 8.11
CA LYS A 161 -14.45 -2.33 6.76
C LYS A 161 -14.64 -1.06 5.93
N GLN A 162 -15.85 -0.49 5.89
CA GLN A 162 -16.12 0.75 5.17
C GLN A 162 -15.27 1.90 5.71
N LYS A 163 -15.13 2.01 7.03
CA LYS A 163 -14.28 3.05 7.66
C LYS A 163 -12.82 2.93 7.19
N VAL A 164 -12.26 1.73 7.20
CA VAL A 164 -10.88 1.50 6.73
C VAL A 164 -10.72 1.86 5.27
N LEU A 165 -11.65 1.46 4.39
CA LEU A 165 -11.60 1.77 2.96
C LEU A 165 -11.45 3.28 2.69
N HIS A 166 -12.15 4.12 3.45
CA HIS A 166 -12.12 5.59 3.30
C HIS A 166 -11.06 6.28 4.15
N PHE A 167 -10.60 5.64 5.22
CA PHE A 167 -9.60 6.23 6.10
C PHE A 167 -8.20 6.14 5.52
N CYS A 168 -7.77 4.95 5.12
CA CYS A 168 -6.43 4.65 4.60
C CYS A 168 -6.42 3.61 3.48
N GLY A 169 -7.56 3.01 3.17
CA GLY A 169 -7.68 1.92 2.20
C GLY A 169 -7.74 2.40 0.74
N PRO A 170 -8.17 1.51 -0.17
CA PRO A 170 -8.11 1.75 -1.61
C PRO A 170 -8.92 2.96 -2.08
N ARG A 171 -9.96 3.38 -1.37
CA ARG A 171 -10.74 4.58 -1.75
C ARG A 171 -9.95 5.85 -1.54
N LEU A 172 -9.35 6.03 -0.35
CA LEU A 172 -8.46 7.17 -0.12
C LEU A 172 -7.28 7.15 -1.10
N PHE A 173 -6.65 6.00 -1.27
CA PHE A 173 -5.55 5.81 -2.20
C PHE A 173 -5.94 6.26 -3.63
N THR A 174 -7.12 5.85 -4.11
CA THR A 174 -7.65 6.23 -5.42
C THR A 174 -7.86 7.73 -5.54
N GLU A 175 -8.48 8.35 -4.53
CA GLU A 175 -8.77 9.79 -4.53
C GLU A 175 -7.49 10.62 -4.63
N VAL A 176 -6.47 10.25 -3.86
CA VAL A 176 -5.18 10.95 -3.88
C VAL A 176 -4.47 10.70 -5.21
N CYS A 177 -4.35 9.45 -5.66
CA CYS A 177 -3.65 9.13 -6.91
C CYS A 177 -4.24 9.84 -8.13
N LYS A 178 -5.56 10.01 -8.19
CA LYS A 178 -6.23 10.74 -9.30
C LYS A 178 -5.76 12.18 -9.45
N GLN A 179 -5.34 12.83 -8.38
CA GLN A 179 -4.84 14.21 -8.42
C GLN A 179 -3.48 14.31 -9.14
N TYR A 180 -2.73 13.21 -9.19
CA TYR A 180 -1.37 13.16 -9.74
C TYR A 180 -1.28 12.53 -11.14
N LEU A 181 -2.39 12.16 -11.77
CA LEU A 181 -2.39 11.56 -13.11
C LEU A 181 -1.80 12.49 -14.17
N ARG A 182 -2.13 13.77 -14.13
CA ARG A 182 -1.67 14.76 -15.12
C ARG A 182 -0.17 14.99 -15.09
N GLY A 183 0.47 14.83 -13.93
CA GLY A 183 1.91 15.00 -13.73
C GLY A 183 2.73 13.77 -14.07
N LYS A 184 2.13 12.70 -14.59
CA LYS A 184 2.77 11.39 -14.86
C LYS A 184 3.43 10.73 -13.63
N ALA A 185 3.18 11.23 -12.43
CA ALA A 185 3.66 10.59 -11.20
C ALA A 185 2.90 9.29 -10.89
N VAL A 186 1.75 9.09 -11.54
CA VAL A 186 0.91 7.89 -11.44
C VAL A 186 0.63 7.34 -12.83
N VAL A 187 0.87 6.05 -13.02
CA VAL A 187 0.57 5.29 -14.23
C VAL A 187 -0.55 4.30 -13.91
N VAL A 188 -1.65 4.37 -14.65
CA VAL A 188 -2.82 3.52 -14.43
C VAL A 188 -2.84 2.38 -15.41
N HIS A 189 -3.00 1.16 -14.89
CA HIS A 189 -3.21 -0.05 -15.68
C HIS A 189 -4.67 -0.48 -15.61
N SER A 190 -5.23 -0.80 -16.77
CA SER A 190 -6.63 -1.17 -16.89
C SER A 190 -6.98 -2.44 -16.10
N ASN A 191 -8.28 -2.59 -15.81
CA ASN A 191 -8.80 -3.81 -15.18
C ASN A 191 -8.53 -5.07 -16.04
N ALA A 192 -8.49 -4.94 -17.37
CA ALA A 192 -8.13 -6.03 -18.26
C ALA A 192 -6.65 -6.45 -18.09
N GLU A 193 -5.73 -5.50 -18.04
CA GLU A 193 -4.32 -5.75 -17.77
C GLU A 193 -4.13 -6.36 -16.38
N ARG A 194 -4.84 -5.88 -15.35
CA ARG A 194 -4.82 -6.48 -14.02
C ARG A 194 -5.25 -7.94 -14.06
N LYS A 195 -6.40 -8.27 -14.66
CA LYS A 195 -6.92 -9.65 -14.73
C LYS A 195 -6.00 -10.61 -15.48
N LYS A 196 -5.24 -10.09 -16.45
CA LYS A 196 -4.25 -10.86 -17.20
C LYS A 196 -3.00 -11.17 -16.38
N ASN A 197 -2.55 -10.22 -15.56
CA ASN A 197 -1.22 -10.24 -14.94
C ASN A 197 -1.25 -10.65 -13.45
N LEU A 198 -2.35 -10.43 -12.75
CA LEU A 198 -2.61 -10.75 -11.35
C LEU A 198 -3.81 -11.70 -11.24
#